data_5c917d5a9e1c0308c4c44840f7306ac2
#
_entry.id   5c917d5a9e1c0308c4c44840f7306ac2
#
_cell.length_a   1.000
_cell.length_b   1.000
_cell.length_c   1.000
_cell.angle_alpha   90.00
_cell.angle_beta   90.00
_cell.angle_gamma   90.00
#
_symmetry.space_group_name_H-M   'P 1'
#
loop_
_entity.id
_entity.type
_entity.pdbx_description
1 polymer ?
#
loop_
_entity_poly.entity_id
_entity_poly.type
_entity_poly.pdbx_seq_one_letter_code
_entity_poly.pdbx_strand_id
1 'polypeptide(L)' 'MPQGVILFPSIHFALRAEKLIKEKGFAVKLIPVPRHLSSDCGVCLRISSEKREEIRAILAQAGVKIDAVHSLTEAEK' A
#
# COMPACT_ATOMS: atom_id res chain seq x y z
N MET A 1 -12.75 10.06 -4.51
CA MET A 1 -11.79 9.32 -5.32
C MET A 1 -11.54 7.96 -4.70
N PRO A 2 -11.55 6.90 -5.47
CA PRO A 2 -11.29 5.58 -4.90
C PRO A 2 -9.84 5.48 -4.45
N GLN A 3 -9.67 4.86 -3.31
CA GLN A 3 -8.36 4.64 -2.73
C GLN A 3 -8.19 3.17 -2.37
N GLY A 4 -6.95 2.76 -2.27
CA GLY A 4 -6.65 1.42 -1.82
C GLY A 4 -5.51 1.44 -0.83
N VAL A 5 -5.28 0.30 -0.20
CA VAL A 5 -4.16 0.14 0.72
C VAL A 5 -3.45 -1.15 0.39
N ILE A 6 -2.14 -1.12 0.55
CA ILE A 6 -1.31 -2.30 0.38
C ILE A 6 -0.78 -2.68 1.75
N LEU A 7 -1.03 -3.92 2.15
CA LEU A 7 -0.54 -4.47 3.40
C LEU A 7 0.76 -5.21 3.15
N PHE A 8 1.67 -5.13 4.08
CA PHE A 8 2.99 -5.74 3.95
C PHE A 8 3.25 -6.71 5.08
N PRO A 9 4.12 -7.71 4.86
CA PRO A 9 4.44 -8.68 5.92
C PRO A 9 5.24 -8.08 7.06
N SER A 10 5.95 -6.98 6.82
CA SER A 10 6.67 -6.31 7.90
C SER A 10 6.80 -4.83 7.58
N ILE A 11 7.12 -4.05 8.61
CA ILE A 11 7.27 -2.61 8.45
C ILE A 11 8.45 -2.26 7.53
N HIS A 12 9.45 -3.12 7.45
CA HIS A 12 10.58 -2.88 6.57
C HIS A 12 10.14 -2.80 5.11
N PHE A 13 9.27 -3.72 4.72
CA PHE A 13 8.75 -3.69 3.36
C PHE A 13 7.87 -2.49 3.12
N ALA A 14 7.08 -2.10 4.13
CA ALA A 14 6.21 -0.94 4.01
C ALA A 14 7.02 0.34 3.81
N LEU A 15 8.06 0.54 4.60
CA LEU A 15 8.90 1.73 4.47
C LEU A 15 9.63 1.77 3.14
N ARG A 16 10.13 0.62 2.71
CA ARG A 16 10.82 0.52 1.44
C ARG A 16 9.90 0.82 0.28
N ALA A 17 8.68 0.30 0.36
CA ALA A 17 7.68 0.55 -0.67
C ALA A 17 7.32 2.03 -0.76
N GLU A 18 7.12 2.68 0.39
CA GLU A 18 6.81 4.10 0.40
C GLU A 18 7.90 4.90 -0.31
N LYS A 19 9.14 4.65 0.07
CA LYS A 19 10.25 5.39 -0.51
C LYS A 19 10.32 5.17 -2.03
N LEU A 20 10.25 3.92 -2.44
CA LEU A 20 10.38 3.57 -3.85
C LEU A 20 9.27 4.20 -4.69
N ILE A 21 8.04 4.09 -4.23
CA ILE A 21 6.91 4.58 -5.00
C ILE A 21 6.91 6.11 -5.06
N LYS A 22 7.29 6.77 -3.97
CA LYS A 22 7.41 8.22 -4.00
C LYS A 22 8.49 8.67 -4.98
N GLU A 23 9.59 7.93 -5.05
CA GLU A 23 10.65 8.25 -6.00
C GLU A 23 10.19 8.11 -7.44
N LYS A 24 9.20 7.28 -7.68
CA LYS A 24 8.62 7.12 -9.01
C LYS A 24 7.58 8.19 -9.34
N GLY A 25 7.30 9.08 -8.41
CA GLY A 25 6.39 10.19 -8.65
C GLY A 25 4.95 9.95 -8.24
N PHE A 26 4.66 8.86 -7.55
CA PHE A 26 3.30 8.56 -7.11
C PHE A 26 3.03 9.20 -5.75
N ALA A 27 1.80 9.69 -5.58
CA ALA A 27 1.36 10.27 -4.31
C ALA A 27 0.83 9.13 -3.42
N VAL A 28 1.66 8.71 -2.47
CA VAL A 28 1.30 7.63 -1.56
C VAL A 28 1.65 8.05 -0.14
N LYS A 29 1.07 7.36 0.84
CA LYS A 29 1.31 7.67 2.24
C LYS A 29 1.13 6.43 3.10
N LEU A 30 2.02 6.28 4.09
CA LEU A 30 1.84 5.23 5.09
C LEU A 30 0.80 5.68 6.10
N ILE A 31 -0.14 4.79 6.41
CA ILE A 31 -1.19 5.06 7.39
C ILE A 31 -1.32 3.83 8.29
N PRO A 32 -1.92 3.98 9.46
CA PRO A 32 -2.23 2.81 10.29
C PRO A 32 -3.21 1.90 9.56
N VAL A 33 -3.06 0.60 9.76
CA VAL A 33 -3.96 -0.37 9.14
C VAL A 33 -5.38 -0.14 9.68
N PRO A 34 -6.40 -0.01 8.80
CA PRO A 34 -7.77 0.13 9.26
C PRO A 34 -8.20 -1.04 10.14
N ARG A 35 -9.11 -0.77 11.07
CA ARG A 35 -9.54 -1.78 12.05
C ARG A 35 -10.06 -3.06 11.46
N HIS A 36 -10.79 -2.96 10.35
CA HIS A 36 -11.40 -4.13 9.74
C HIS A 36 -10.42 -4.96 8.92
N LEU A 37 -9.19 -4.46 8.77
CA LEU A 37 -8.11 -5.20 8.12
C LEU A 37 -7.11 -5.59 9.18
N SER A 38 -6.44 -6.70 8.98
CA SER A 38 -5.39 -7.11 9.92
C SER A 38 -4.07 -7.23 9.19
N SER A 39 -2.99 -6.89 9.88
CA SER A 39 -1.67 -6.95 9.30
C SER A 39 -0.64 -7.01 10.43
N ASP A 40 0.39 -7.80 10.23
CA ASP A 40 1.45 -7.92 11.21
C ASP A 40 2.33 -6.67 11.29
N CYS A 41 2.34 -5.86 10.25
CA CYS A 41 3.22 -4.70 10.25
C CYS A 41 2.61 -3.46 10.89
N GLY A 42 1.31 -3.44 11.08
CA GLY A 42 0.64 -2.32 11.75
C GLY A 42 0.43 -1.07 10.91
N VAL A 43 1.06 -0.99 9.74
CA VAL A 43 0.88 0.13 8.82
C VAL A 43 0.65 -0.41 7.42
N CYS A 44 0.02 0.41 6.59
CA CYS A 44 -0.20 0.07 5.20
C CYS A 44 0.06 1.28 4.33
N LEU A 45 0.22 1.05 3.04
CA LEU A 45 0.49 2.13 2.09
C LEU A 45 -0.81 2.50 1.39
N ARG A 46 -1.26 3.74 1.60
CA ARG A 46 -2.45 4.25 0.94
C ARG A 46 -2.08 4.73 -0.45
N ILE A 47 -2.83 4.26 -1.43
CA ILE A 47 -2.58 4.57 -2.83
C ILE A 47 -3.88 4.92 -3.53
N SER A 48 -3.77 5.51 -4.71
CA SER A 48 -4.92 5.68 -5.59
C SER A 48 -5.24 4.33 -6.22
N SER A 49 -6.49 3.92 -6.19
CA SER A 49 -6.88 2.66 -6.81
C SER A 49 -6.56 2.62 -8.31
N GLU A 50 -6.58 3.77 -8.96
CA GLU A 50 -6.28 3.84 -10.38
C GLU A 50 -4.84 3.47 -10.69
N LYS A 51 -3.95 3.63 -9.71
CA LYS A 51 -2.53 3.34 -9.89
C LYS A 51 -2.13 2.00 -9.29
N ARG A 52 -3.08 1.24 -8.80
CA ARG A 52 -2.81 0.00 -8.10
C ARG A 52 -1.93 -0.97 -8.89
N GLU A 53 -2.29 -1.19 -10.15
CA GLU A 53 -1.54 -2.15 -10.95
C GLU A 53 -0.12 -1.69 -11.24
N GLU A 54 0.04 -0.40 -11.51
CA GLU A 54 1.36 0.14 -11.76
C GLU A 54 2.25 0.01 -10.52
N ILE A 55 1.69 0.36 -9.36
CA ILE A 55 2.43 0.31 -8.11
C ILE A 55 2.80 -1.14 -7.77
N ARG A 56 1.88 -2.08 -7.95
CA ARG A 56 2.16 -3.48 -7.69
C ARG A 56 3.30 -3.99 -8.58
N ALA A 57 3.27 -3.61 -9.84
CA ALA A 57 4.33 -4.03 -10.78
C ALA A 57 5.69 -3.49 -10.36
N ILE A 58 5.73 -2.23 -9.94
CA ILE A 58 6.97 -1.62 -9.49
C ILE A 58 7.52 -2.36 -8.26
N LEU A 59 6.64 -2.63 -7.30
CA LEU A 59 7.06 -3.33 -6.09
C LEU A 59 7.53 -4.75 -6.37
N ALA A 60 6.84 -5.44 -7.27
CA ALA A 60 7.23 -6.79 -7.64
C ALA A 60 8.61 -6.81 -8.27
N GLN A 61 8.89 -5.86 -9.16
CA GLN A 61 10.19 -5.78 -9.82
C GLN A 61 11.30 -5.46 -8.84
N ALA A 62 10.98 -4.71 -7.78
CA ALA A 62 11.97 -4.33 -6.78
C ALA A 62 12.17 -5.39 -5.70
N GLY A 63 11.40 -6.48 -5.76
CA GLY A 63 11.51 -7.54 -4.78
C GLY A 63 10.87 -7.21 -3.45
N VAL A 64 9.94 -6.26 -3.43
CA VAL A 64 9.23 -5.90 -2.21
C VAL A 64 8.02 -6.81 -2.05
N LYS A 65 7.99 -7.56 -0.97
CA LYS A 65 6.88 -8.49 -0.72
C LYS A 65 5.65 -7.75 -0.26
N ILE A 66 4.50 -8.17 -0.77
CA ILE A 66 3.20 -7.61 -0.45
C ILE A 66 2.36 -8.69 0.21
N ASP A 67 1.70 -8.35 1.31
CA ASP A 67 0.80 -9.29 1.98
C ASP A 67 -0.56 -9.32 1.30
N ALA A 68 -1.16 -8.15 1.10
CA ALA A 68 -2.49 -8.06 0.48
C ALA A 68 -2.72 -6.66 -0.05
N VAL A 69 -3.67 -6.54 -0.97
CA VAL A 69 -4.12 -5.24 -1.49
C VAL A 69 -5.62 -5.17 -1.31
N HIS A 70 -6.08 -4.12 -0.66
CA HIS A 70 -7.50 -3.91 -0.42
C HIS A 70 -7.94 -2.57 -0.97
N SER A 71 -9.18 -2.50 -1.43
CA SER A 71 -9.77 -1.23 -1.84
C SER A 71 -10.46 -0.61 -0.64
N LEU A 72 -10.27 0.71 -0.49
CA LEU A 72 -11.04 1.48 0.48
C LEU A 72 -12.25 2.01 -0.27
N THR A 73 -13.44 1.56 0.11
CA THR A 73 -14.66 1.87 -0.60
C THR A 73 -15.52 2.83 0.20
N GLU A 74 -16.68 3.16 -0.36
CA GLU A 74 -17.64 4.00 0.34
C GLU A 74 -18.06 3.42 1.68
N ALA A 75 -18.04 2.11 1.78
CA ALA A 75 -18.41 1.45 3.03
C ALA A 75 -17.40 1.70 4.14
N GLU A 76 -16.25 2.19 3.81
CA GLU A 76 -15.18 2.45 4.78
C GLU A 76 -15.32 3.77 5.51
N LYS A 77 -16.28 4.55 5.17
CA LYS A 77 -16.50 5.85 5.81
C LYS A 77 -16.87 5.72 7.26
#